data_4cb21cbbea8cb665febeefbc18f0ce1f
#
_entry.id   4cb21cbbea8cb665febeefbc18f0ce1f
#
_cell.length_a   1.000
_cell.length_b   1.000
_cell.length_c   1.000
_cell.angle_alpha   90.00
_cell.angle_beta   90.00
_cell.angle_gamma   90.00
#
_symmetry.space_group_name_H-M   'P 1'
#
loop_
_entity.id
_entity.type
_entity.pdbx_description
1 polymer ?
#
loop_
_entity_poly.entity_id
_entity_poly.type
_entity_poly.pdbx_seq_one_letter_code
_entity_poly.pdbx_strand_id
1 'polypeptide(L)'
;MLTDPIADMLTRIRNANTAMHDEVSMPSSKQKVALAKILEQEGYITGFKVGTNPKGPGEILTIGMKYSPERRRTIAGIKRISTPGLRVYRKSDTVPRVLGGLGVAVLSTSQGLMTDREARKRKVGGEVLCYVW
;
A
#
# COMPACT_ATOMS: atom_id res chain seq x y z
N MET A 1 -21.13 -11.41 1.73
CA MET A 1 -20.07 -11.04 0.75
C MET A 1 -18.86 -10.48 1.50
N LEU A 2 -17.69 -11.02 1.20
CA LEU A 2 -16.45 -10.48 1.75
C LEU A 2 -16.02 -9.26 0.95
N THR A 3 -15.61 -8.21 1.67
CA THR A 3 -15.06 -7.01 1.03
C THR A 3 -13.60 -6.88 1.42
N ASP A 4 -12.79 -6.34 0.52
CA ASP A 4 -11.37 -6.13 0.76
C ASP A 4 -10.98 -4.72 0.27
N PRO A 5 -11.14 -3.71 1.14
CA PRO A 5 -10.80 -2.33 0.77
C PRO A 5 -9.33 -2.15 0.38
N ILE A 6 -8.43 -2.92 0.98
CA ILE A 6 -7.01 -2.86 0.63
C ILE A 6 -6.78 -3.43 -0.78
N ALA A 7 -7.40 -4.56 -1.11
CA ALA A 7 -7.30 -5.10 -2.47
C ALA A 7 -7.84 -4.13 -3.50
N ASP A 8 -8.97 -3.45 -3.21
CA ASP A 8 -9.52 -2.42 -4.07
C ASP A 8 -8.54 -1.27 -4.28
N MET A 9 -7.92 -0.79 -3.20
CA MET A 9 -6.90 0.26 -3.26
C MET A 9 -5.72 -0.15 -4.14
N LEU A 10 -5.20 -1.36 -3.93
CA LEU A 10 -4.06 -1.86 -4.70
C LEU A 10 -4.43 -2.01 -6.18
N THR A 11 -5.63 -2.47 -6.48
CA THR A 11 -6.13 -2.59 -7.86
C THR A 11 -6.24 -1.22 -8.53
N ARG A 12 -6.77 -0.22 -7.82
CA ARG A 12 -6.87 1.15 -8.36
C ARG A 12 -5.48 1.74 -8.64
N ILE A 13 -4.52 1.53 -7.74
CA ILE A 13 -3.15 1.99 -7.93
C ILE A 13 -2.52 1.26 -9.13
N ARG A 14 -2.69 -0.05 -9.22
CA ARG A 14 -2.16 -0.87 -10.32
C ARG A 14 -2.71 -0.39 -11.66
N ASN A 15 -4.02 -0.18 -11.74
CA ASN A 15 -4.67 0.26 -12.98
C ASN A 15 -4.22 1.67 -13.38
N ALA A 16 -4.12 2.60 -12.43
CA ALA A 16 -3.61 3.95 -12.69
C ALA A 16 -2.16 3.91 -13.17
N ASN A 17 -1.35 3.04 -12.58
CA ASN A 17 0.05 2.86 -12.96
C ASN A 17 0.17 2.31 -14.39
N THR A 18 -0.65 1.32 -14.73
CA THR A 18 -0.66 0.75 -16.09
C THR A 18 -1.09 1.77 -17.13
N ALA A 19 -2.12 2.56 -16.81
CA ALA A 19 -2.65 3.57 -17.73
C ALA A 19 -1.87 4.88 -17.70
N MET A 20 -0.83 4.99 -16.88
CA MET A 20 0.02 6.17 -16.73
C MET A 20 -0.79 7.41 -16.26
N HIS A 21 -1.79 7.21 -15.40
CA HIS A 21 -2.54 8.31 -14.82
C HIS A 21 -1.67 9.04 -13.79
N ASP A 22 -1.83 10.36 -13.69
CA ASP A 22 -1.07 11.16 -12.72
C ASP A 22 -1.64 11.03 -11.30
N GLU A 23 -2.94 10.74 -11.17
CA GLU A 23 -3.60 10.63 -9.89
C GLU A 23 -4.60 9.48 -9.91
N VAL A 24 -4.91 8.98 -8.71
CA VAL A 24 -6.00 8.03 -8.51
C VAL A 24 -6.73 8.39 -7.21
N SER A 25 -8.05 8.35 -7.22
CA SER A 25 -8.89 8.69 -6.08
C SER A 25 -9.74 7.50 -5.65
N MET A 26 -10.06 7.46 -4.36
CA MET A 26 -10.85 6.38 -3.77
C MET A 26 -11.46 6.85 -2.44
N PRO A 27 -12.50 6.18 -1.95
CA PRO A 27 -12.98 6.45 -0.59
C PRO A 27 -11.85 6.22 0.41
N SER A 28 -11.70 7.15 1.36
CA SER A 28 -10.62 7.11 2.34
C SER A 28 -10.94 6.21 3.51
N SER A 29 -9.91 5.72 4.18
CA SER A 29 -9.99 5.07 5.49
C SER A 29 -8.66 5.25 6.21
N LYS A 30 -8.64 5.03 7.52
CA LYS A 30 -7.40 5.14 8.29
C LYS A 30 -6.32 4.21 7.78
N GLN A 31 -6.70 2.98 7.44
CA GLN A 31 -5.76 1.97 6.95
C GLN A 31 -5.19 2.36 5.58
N LYS A 32 -6.04 2.87 4.67
CA LYS A 32 -5.60 3.33 3.35
C LYS A 32 -4.64 4.51 3.46
N VAL A 33 -4.92 5.45 4.36
CA VAL A 33 -4.03 6.60 4.59
C VAL A 33 -2.69 6.13 5.14
N ALA A 34 -2.69 5.18 6.08
CA ALA A 34 -1.46 4.63 6.64
C ALA A 34 -0.63 3.92 5.56
N LEU A 35 -1.29 3.18 4.66
CA LEU A 35 -0.61 2.53 3.54
C LEU A 35 -0.02 3.57 2.57
N ALA A 36 -0.78 4.64 2.27
CA ALA A 36 -0.30 5.71 1.40
C ALA A 36 0.94 6.40 1.98
N LYS A 37 0.98 6.62 3.30
CA LYS A 37 2.17 7.18 3.96
C LYS A 37 3.40 6.31 3.76
N ILE A 38 3.25 4.99 3.87
CA ILE A 38 4.34 4.04 3.66
C ILE A 38 4.82 4.10 2.21
N LEU A 39 3.90 4.10 1.25
CA LEU A 39 4.25 4.17 -0.18
C LEU A 39 4.99 5.46 -0.50
N GLU A 40 4.61 6.58 0.12
CA GLU A 40 5.31 7.85 -0.06
C GLU A 40 6.71 7.81 0.54
N GLN A 41 6.83 7.31 1.77
CA GLN A 41 8.13 7.21 2.46
C GLN A 41 9.12 6.32 1.70
N GLU A 42 8.61 5.24 1.09
CA GLU A 42 9.44 4.31 0.33
C GLU A 42 9.67 4.76 -1.11
N GLY A 43 9.11 5.91 -1.50
CA GLY A 43 9.38 6.51 -2.80
C GLY A 43 8.58 5.94 -3.96
N TYR A 44 7.48 5.24 -3.69
CA TYR A 44 6.64 4.65 -4.74
C TYR A 44 5.59 5.59 -5.30
N ILE A 45 5.19 6.60 -4.52
CA ILE A 45 4.21 7.62 -4.95
C ILE A 45 4.77 9.00 -4.65
N THR A 46 4.24 10.05 -5.30
CA THR A 46 4.69 11.42 -5.05
C THR A 46 4.12 11.97 -3.74
N GLY A 47 2.92 11.54 -3.37
CA GLY A 47 2.25 12.00 -2.17
C GLY A 47 0.78 11.64 -2.21
N PHE A 48 0.05 12.11 -1.22
CA PHE A 48 -1.40 11.88 -1.14
C PHE A 48 -2.04 13.04 -0.40
N LYS A 49 -3.36 13.16 -0.57
CA LYS A 49 -4.18 14.12 0.17
C LYS A 49 -5.53 13.51 0.49
N VAL A 50 -6.13 13.96 1.58
CA VAL A 50 -7.46 13.55 2.02
C VAL A 50 -8.35 14.77 2.01
N GLY A 51 -9.52 14.67 1.39
CA GLY A 51 -10.46 15.78 1.29
C GLY A 51 -11.90 15.33 1.41
N THR A 52 -12.79 16.31 1.47
CA THR A 52 -14.21 16.06 1.57
C THR A 52 -14.75 15.44 0.28
N ASN A 53 -15.66 14.47 0.41
CA ASN A 53 -16.33 13.88 -0.75
C ASN A 53 -17.44 14.84 -1.23
N PRO A 54 -17.31 15.44 -2.42
CA PRO A 54 -18.33 16.39 -2.92
C PRO A 54 -19.63 15.72 -3.32
N LYS A 55 -19.66 14.40 -3.44
CA LYS A 55 -20.83 13.65 -3.93
C LYS A 55 -21.51 12.83 -2.83
N GLY A 56 -21.09 12.96 -1.57
CA GLY A 56 -21.69 12.17 -0.51
C GLY A 56 -20.91 12.23 0.79
N PRO A 57 -21.24 11.33 1.74
CA PRO A 57 -20.54 11.28 3.04
C PRO A 57 -19.12 10.73 2.91
N GLY A 58 -18.34 10.95 3.94
CA GLY A 58 -16.98 10.43 4.05
C GLY A 58 -15.95 11.32 3.37
N GLU A 59 -14.75 10.80 3.27
CA GLU A 59 -13.61 11.52 2.70
C GLU A 59 -13.06 10.75 1.49
N ILE A 60 -12.37 11.50 0.62
CA ILE A 60 -11.72 10.93 -0.57
C ILE A 60 -10.21 11.02 -0.37
N LEU A 61 -9.54 9.89 -0.59
CA LEU A 61 -8.09 9.81 -0.63
C LEU A 61 -7.66 9.93 -2.09
N THR A 62 -6.79 10.90 -2.39
CA THR A 62 -6.20 11.07 -3.72
C THR A 62 -4.71 10.82 -3.64
N ILE A 63 -4.22 9.92 -4.47
CA ILE A 63 -2.81 9.51 -4.51
C ILE A 63 -2.18 10.05 -5.78
N GLY A 64 -1.04 10.73 -5.64
CA GLY A 64 -0.24 11.19 -6.77
C GLY A 64 0.68 10.07 -7.22
N MET A 65 0.52 9.62 -8.46
CA MET A 65 1.34 8.56 -9.04
C MET A 65 2.71 9.12 -9.43
N LYS A 66 3.73 8.27 -9.33
CA LYS A 66 5.12 8.69 -9.58
C LYS A 66 5.68 7.99 -10.81
N TYR A 67 6.28 8.79 -11.69
CA TYR A 67 6.95 8.28 -12.88
C TYR A 67 8.30 8.97 -13.02
N SER A 68 9.24 8.36 -13.75
CA SER A 68 10.51 8.99 -14.07
C SER A 68 10.30 10.13 -15.08
N PRO A 69 11.31 11.00 -15.27
CA PRO A 69 11.23 12.02 -16.33
C PRO A 69 10.99 11.43 -17.72
N GLU A 70 11.43 10.18 -17.95
CA GLU A 70 11.20 9.46 -19.21
C GLU A 70 9.85 8.74 -19.23
N ARG A 71 8.96 9.01 -18.26
CA ARG A 71 7.64 8.40 -18.13
C ARG A 71 7.70 6.88 -17.93
N ARG A 72 8.70 6.42 -17.20
CA ARG A 72 8.78 5.02 -16.77
C ARG A 72 8.12 4.87 -15.39
N ARG A 73 7.44 3.77 -15.18
CA ARG A 73 6.74 3.49 -13.93
C ARG A 73 7.73 3.26 -12.79
N THR A 74 7.44 3.88 -11.62
CA THR A 74 8.22 3.64 -10.40
C THR A 74 7.80 2.32 -9.77
N ILE A 75 6.50 2.01 -9.79
CA ILE A 75 5.99 0.74 -9.27
C ILE A 75 6.07 -0.29 -10.39
N ALA A 76 6.89 -1.33 -10.20
CA ALA A 76 6.98 -2.44 -11.15
C ALA A 76 5.89 -3.49 -10.89
N GLY A 77 5.55 -3.70 -9.62
CA GLY A 77 4.50 -4.64 -9.25
C GLY A 77 3.91 -4.35 -7.88
N ILE A 78 2.69 -4.81 -7.68
CA ILE A 78 1.97 -4.65 -6.43
C ILE A 78 1.05 -5.87 -6.27
N LYS A 79 1.13 -6.53 -5.10
CA LYS A 79 0.44 -7.80 -4.89
C LYS A 79 -0.18 -7.86 -3.50
N ARG A 80 -1.48 -8.17 -3.46
CA ARG A 80 -2.19 -8.48 -2.21
C ARG A 80 -1.75 -9.85 -1.70
N ILE A 81 -1.39 -9.95 -0.44
CA ILE A 81 -0.94 -11.21 0.17
C ILE A 81 -2.00 -11.78 1.10
N SER A 82 -2.29 -11.11 2.22
CA SER A 82 -3.34 -11.53 3.14
C SER A 82 -4.69 -11.07 2.62
N THR A 83 -5.69 -11.96 2.60
CA THR A 83 -7.03 -11.64 2.13
C THR A 83 -8.05 -12.00 3.21
N PRO A 84 -9.29 -11.48 3.13
CA PRO A 84 -10.32 -11.85 4.11
C PRO A 84 -10.58 -13.34 4.20
N GLY A 85 -10.43 -14.07 3.09
CA GLY A 85 -10.63 -15.52 3.05
C GLY A 85 -9.40 -16.33 3.41
N LEU A 86 -8.23 -15.73 3.45
CA LEU A 86 -6.98 -16.41 3.76
C LEU A 86 -5.98 -15.41 4.36
N ARG A 87 -5.99 -15.29 5.68
CA ARG A 87 -5.10 -14.38 6.40
C ARG A 87 -3.69 -14.96 6.47
N VAL A 88 -2.69 -14.11 6.27
CA VAL A 88 -1.28 -14.50 6.30
C VAL A 88 -0.57 -13.70 7.38
N TYR A 89 -0.08 -14.40 8.40
CA TYR A 89 0.64 -13.79 9.53
C TYR A 89 2.08 -14.30 9.57
N ARG A 90 3.01 -13.46 9.97
CA ARG A 90 4.43 -13.83 10.12
C ARG A 90 5.00 -13.22 11.38
N LYS A 91 5.88 -13.97 12.04
CA LYS A 91 6.67 -13.47 13.17
C LYS A 91 7.81 -12.62 12.63
N SER A 92 8.38 -11.76 13.49
CA SER A 92 9.44 -10.84 13.08
C SER A 92 10.64 -11.51 12.42
N ASP A 93 10.97 -12.73 12.82
CA ASP A 93 12.11 -13.49 12.29
C ASP A 93 11.79 -14.20 10.97
N THR A 94 10.50 -14.31 10.60
CA THR A 94 10.06 -14.97 9.36
C THR A 94 9.41 -14.02 8.38
N VAL A 95 9.45 -12.71 8.62
CA VAL A 95 8.89 -11.71 7.71
C VAL A 95 9.61 -11.78 6.37
N PRO A 96 8.86 -11.93 5.25
CA PRO A 96 9.49 -12.12 3.94
C PRO A 96 10.19 -10.85 3.45
N ARG A 97 11.20 -11.05 2.62
CA ARG A 97 11.87 -9.98 1.88
C ARG A 97 11.37 -10.03 0.44
N VAL A 98 11.02 -8.88 -0.10
CA VAL A 98 10.54 -8.76 -1.48
C VAL A 98 11.73 -8.44 -2.37
N LEU A 99 11.97 -9.29 -3.38
CA LEU A 99 13.09 -9.14 -4.32
C LEU A 99 14.44 -8.92 -3.60
N GLY A 100 14.71 -9.73 -2.57
CA GLY A 100 15.97 -9.65 -1.83
C GLY A 100 16.16 -8.35 -1.06
N GLY A 101 15.08 -7.62 -0.78
CA GLY A 101 15.13 -6.35 -0.07
C GLY A 101 14.99 -5.12 -0.95
N LEU A 102 14.89 -5.28 -2.28
CA LEU A 102 14.67 -4.16 -3.19
C LEU A 102 13.26 -3.63 -3.14
N GLY A 103 12.28 -4.51 -2.88
CA GLY A 103 10.89 -4.12 -2.66
C GLY A 103 10.55 -4.08 -1.18
N VAL A 104 9.27 -3.86 -0.88
CA VAL A 104 8.80 -3.82 0.52
C VAL A 104 7.59 -4.74 0.69
N ALA A 105 7.50 -5.35 1.87
CA ALA A 105 6.28 -5.94 2.36
C ALA A 105 5.68 -4.97 3.37
N VAL A 106 4.36 -4.79 3.32
CA VAL A 106 3.65 -3.93 4.28
C VAL A 106 2.91 -4.83 5.24
N LEU A 107 3.16 -4.65 6.53
CA LEU A 107 2.57 -5.45 7.60
C LEU A 107 1.64 -4.60 8.45
N SER A 108 0.53 -5.21 8.89
CA SER A 108 -0.34 -4.66 9.93
C SER A 108 0.07 -5.30 11.25
N THR A 109 0.57 -4.48 12.17
CA THR A 109 1.07 -4.95 13.47
C THR A 109 0.29 -4.30 14.61
N SER A 110 0.55 -4.73 15.83
CA SER A 110 -0.02 -4.10 17.03
C SER A 110 0.41 -2.64 17.18
N GLN A 111 1.49 -2.24 16.51
CA GLN A 111 2.01 -0.86 16.53
C GLN A 111 1.63 -0.08 15.26
N GLY A 112 0.70 -0.60 14.46
CA GLY A 112 0.26 0.04 13.21
C GLY A 112 0.84 -0.60 11.97
N LEU A 113 0.58 0.01 10.81
CA LEU A 113 1.16 -0.44 9.55
C LEU A 113 2.62 -0.03 9.48
N MET A 114 3.45 -0.95 8.98
CA MET A 114 4.88 -0.69 8.80
C MET A 114 5.46 -1.59 7.72
N THR A 115 6.66 -1.27 7.27
CA THR A 115 7.40 -2.09 6.30
C THR A 115 8.00 -3.31 7.00
N ASP A 116 8.39 -4.30 6.20
CA ASP A 116 9.10 -5.48 6.69
C ASP A 116 10.40 -5.09 7.41
N ARG A 117 11.13 -4.10 6.89
CA ARG A 117 12.37 -3.64 7.54
C ARG A 117 12.11 -3.07 8.93
N GLU A 118 11.08 -2.25 9.07
CA GLU A 118 10.71 -1.65 10.36
C GLU A 118 10.23 -2.72 11.34
N ALA A 119 9.44 -3.68 10.85
CA ALA A 119 8.96 -4.78 11.68
C ALA A 119 10.13 -5.63 12.22
N ARG A 120 11.11 -5.93 11.38
CA ARG A 120 12.32 -6.67 11.82
C ARG A 120 13.12 -5.86 12.84
N LYS A 121 13.26 -4.57 12.59
CA LYS A 121 14.00 -3.68 13.50
C LYS A 121 13.33 -3.59 14.86
N ARG A 122 12.01 -3.52 14.91
CA ARG A 122 11.24 -3.46 16.16
C ARG A 122 10.95 -4.84 16.76
N LYS A 123 11.32 -5.92 16.05
CA LYS A 123 11.10 -7.30 16.46
C LYS A 123 9.61 -7.58 16.70
N VAL A 124 8.77 -7.06 15.83
CA VAL A 124 7.31 -7.31 15.86
C VAL A 124 6.90 -8.07 14.60
N GLY A 125 5.92 -8.94 14.76
CA GLY A 125 5.29 -9.63 13.64
C GLY A 125 3.90 -9.07 13.37
N GLY A 126 3.26 -9.56 12.33
CA GLY A 126 1.92 -9.11 12.02
C GLY A 126 1.36 -9.76 10.76
N GLU A 127 0.25 -9.21 10.30
CA GLU A 127 -0.41 -9.64 9.07
C GLU A 127 0.30 -9.02 7.87
N VAL A 128 0.71 -9.87 6.93
CA VAL A 128 1.37 -9.40 5.70
C VAL A 128 0.29 -8.95 4.72
N LEU A 129 0.11 -7.65 4.56
CA LEU A 129 -0.96 -7.11 3.73
C LEU A 129 -0.65 -7.21 2.25
N CYS A 130 0.52 -6.77 1.84
CA CYS A 130 0.87 -6.71 0.41
C CYS A 130 2.38 -6.62 0.21
N TYR A 131 2.80 -6.87 -1.04
CA TYR A 131 4.14 -6.60 -1.52
C TYR A 131 4.08 -5.48 -2.55
N VAL A 132 5.10 -4.61 -2.55
CA VAL A 132 5.28 -3.55 -3.56
C VAL A 132 6.74 -3.56 -3.97
N TRP A 133 6.97 -3.47 -5.28
CA TRP A 133 8.34 -3.40 -5.80
C TRP A 133 8.43 -2.61 -7.09
#